data_73b37e922dbd3518a1331d3c25dadb98
#
_entry.id   73b37e922dbd3518a1331d3c25dadb98
#
_cell.length_a   1.000
_cell.length_b   1.000
_cell.length_c   1.000
_cell.angle_alpha   90.00
_cell.angle_beta   90.00
_cell.angle_gamma   90.00
#
_symmetry.space_group_name_H-M   'P 1'
#
loop_
_entity.id
_entity.type
_entity.pdbx_description
1 polymer ?
#
loop_
_entity_poly.entity_id
_entity_poly.type
_entity_poly.pdbx_seq_one_letter_code
_entity_poly.pdbx_strand_id
1 'polypeptide(L)'
;MKSNKKWSMLTLIMMFWFTISFITNILGPLIPDIIHNFELKDLAMAGFIPTSFFLAYAIMSIPAGILIDKYGEKPVLFTGFLMPFIGTTLFACFPFYLILLLSSFIIGLGMAMLQTVINPLQRVVGGEENYAFIAELAQFVFGVASFISPL
;
A
#
# COMPACT_ATOMS: atom_id res chain seq x y z
N MET A 1 -8.60 25.19 -11.82
CA MET A 1 -8.12 25.04 -10.42
C MET A 1 -7.01 26.08 -10.19
N LYS A 2 -6.99 26.82 -9.08
CA LYS A 2 -5.90 27.77 -8.80
C LYS A 2 -4.56 27.02 -8.74
N SER A 3 -3.50 27.54 -9.35
CA SER A 3 -2.18 26.88 -9.49
C SER A 3 -1.67 26.26 -8.17
N ASN A 4 -1.74 26.99 -7.07
CA ASN A 4 -1.27 26.52 -5.76
C ASN A 4 -2.00 25.26 -5.27
N LYS A 5 -3.29 25.10 -5.58
CA LYS A 5 -4.08 23.92 -5.19
C LYS A 5 -3.66 22.68 -6.00
N LYS A 6 -3.28 22.87 -7.26
CA LYS A 6 -2.78 21.79 -8.13
C LYS A 6 -1.46 21.20 -7.60
N TRP A 7 -0.51 22.07 -7.25
CA TRP A 7 0.78 21.65 -6.69
C TRP A 7 0.65 20.95 -5.35
N SER A 8 -0.21 21.46 -4.45
CA SER A 8 -0.49 20.81 -3.16
C SER A 8 -1.06 19.40 -3.34
N MET A 9 -1.99 19.21 -4.28
CA MET A 9 -2.57 17.89 -4.54
C MET A 9 -1.53 16.93 -5.15
N LEU A 10 -0.68 17.43 -6.05
CA LEU A 10 0.39 16.63 -6.64
C LEU A 10 1.37 16.13 -5.55
N THR A 11 1.79 17.02 -4.66
CA THR A 11 2.67 16.65 -3.53
C THR A 11 2.02 15.58 -2.65
N LEU A 12 0.74 15.70 -2.34
CA LEU A 12 0.00 14.69 -1.57
C LEU A 12 -0.03 13.32 -2.28
N ILE A 13 -0.28 13.31 -3.59
CA ILE A 13 -0.26 12.08 -4.39
C ILE A 13 1.12 11.43 -4.36
N MET A 14 2.20 12.22 -4.48
CA MET A 14 3.56 11.70 -4.40
C MET A 14 3.88 11.14 -3.01
N MET A 15 3.43 11.79 -1.94
CA MET A 15 3.55 11.28 -0.57
C MET A 15 2.82 9.95 -0.39
N PHE A 16 1.63 9.80 -0.96
CA PHE A 16 0.90 8.52 -0.92
C PHE A 16 1.66 7.42 -1.65
N TRP A 17 2.19 7.68 -2.85
CA TRP A 17 2.99 6.72 -3.58
C TRP A 17 4.25 6.31 -2.83
N PHE A 18 4.92 7.27 -2.19
CA PHE A 18 6.06 7.00 -1.33
C PHE A 18 5.68 6.07 -0.18
N THR A 19 4.60 6.40 0.55
CA THR A 19 4.13 5.60 1.70
C THR A 19 3.71 4.19 1.29
N ILE A 20 2.96 4.05 0.19
CA ILE A 20 2.52 2.75 -0.33
C ILE A 20 3.75 1.90 -0.68
N SER A 21 4.71 2.46 -1.40
CA SER A 21 5.92 1.76 -1.78
C SER A 21 6.73 1.34 -0.55
N PHE A 22 6.93 2.25 0.39
CA PHE A 22 7.68 1.99 1.61
C PHE A 22 7.09 0.80 2.38
N ILE A 23 5.76 0.82 2.64
CA ILE A 23 5.06 -0.25 3.37
C ILE A 23 5.10 -1.57 2.58
N THR A 24 4.95 -1.54 1.26
CA THR A 24 4.95 -2.75 0.44
C THR A 24 6.33 -3.42 0.41
N ASN A 25 7.40 -2.64 0.37
CA ASN A 25 8.75 -3.16 0.20
C ASN A 25 9.48 -3.47 1.52
N ILE A 26 9.01 -2.95 2.66
CA ILE A 26 9.63 -3.22 3.98
C ILE A 26 9.47 -4.68 4.41
N LEU A 27 8.51 -5.41 3.86
CA LEU A 27 8.30 -6.82 4.20
C LEU A 27 9.51 -7.70 3.86
N GLY A 28 10.17 -7.44 2.72
CA GLY A 28 11.34 -8.20 2.29
C GLY A 28 12.49 -8.20 3.31
N PRO A 29 12.99 -7.02 3.70
CA PRO A 29 14.05 -6.88 4.71
C PRO A 29 13.69 -7.43 6.09
N LEU A 30 12.41 -7.43 6.46
CA LEU A 30 11.95 -7.97 7.76
C LEU A 30 11.89 -9.50 7.81
N ILE A 31 11.92 -10.19 6.67
CA ILE A 31 11.82 -11.67 6.64
C ILE A 31 12.90 -12.36 7.48
N PRO A 32 14.20 -12.02 7.42
CA PRO A 32 15.21 -12.65 8.25
C PRO A 32 14.94 -12.51 9.74
N ASP A 33 14.54 -11.33 10.20
CA ASP A 33 14.21 -11.06 11.59
C ASP A 33 12.98 -11.85 12.04
N ILE A 34 11.98 -11.97 11.16
CA ILE A 34 10.78 -12.76 11.40
C ILE A 34 11.14 -14.24 11.55
N ILE A 35 11.97 -14.78 10.67
CA ILE A 35 12.45 -16.18 10.75
C ILE A 35 13.11 -16.42 12.10
N HIS A 36 14.01 -15.52 12.51
CA HIS A 36 14.73 -15.64 13.77
C HIS A 36 13.79 -15.51 14.99
N ASN A 37 12.92 -14.50 15.02
CA ASN A 37 12.07 -14.21 16.17
C ASN A 37 10.96 -15.26 16.37
N PHE A 38 10.46 -15.87 15.30
CA PHE A 38 9.43 -16.91 15.35
C PHE A 38 10.00 -18.33 15.27
N GLU A 39 11.34 -18.47 15.25
CA GLU A 39 12.04 -19.77 15.14
C GLU A 39 11.47 -20.63 13.99
N LEU A 40 11.20 -20.01 12.83
CA LEU A 40 10.60 -20.70 11.70
C LEU A 40 11.56 -21.75 11.14
N LYS A 41 11.19 -23.02 11.29
CA LYS A 41 12.01 -24.18 10.85
C LYS A 41 12.00 -24.36 9.34
N ASP A 42 10.95 -23.84 8.65
CA ASP A 42 10.78 -23.99 7.21
C ASP A 42 10.73 -22.61 6.54
N LEU A 43 11.57 -22.44 5.52
CA LEU A 43 11.61 -21.23 4.70
C LEU A 43 10.25 -20.97 4.01
N ALA A 44 9.48 -22.02 3.73
CA ALA A 44 8.14 -21.90 3.16
C ALA A 44 7.21 -21.09 4.07
N MET A 45 7.33 -21.21 5.39
CA MET A 45 6.55 -20.41 6.33
C MET A 45 6.84 -18.91 6.16
N ALA A 46 8.09 -18.52 5.98
CA ALA A 46 8.44 -17.12 5.73
C ALA A 46 7.84 -16.61 4.42
N GLY A 47 7.76 -17.45 3.39
CA GLY A 47 7.15 -17.13 2.10
C GLY A 47 5.63 -16.91 2.16
N PHE A 48 4.92 -17.46 3.14
CA PHE A 48 3.49 -17.20 3.31
C PHE A 48 3.17 -15.77 3.72
N ILE A 49 4.11 -15.03 4.30
CA ILE A 49 3.89 -13.65 4.74
C ILE A 49 3.66 -12.71 3.54
N PRO A 50 4.62 -12.58 2.59
CA PRO A 50 4.38 -11.80 1.38
C PRO A 50 3.25 -12.39 0.53
N THR A 51 3.09 -13.71 0.49
CA THR A 51 1.98 -14.35 -0.23
C THR A 51 0.63 -13.91 0.32
N SER A 52 0.46 -13.85 1.64
CA SER A 52 -0.77 -13.38 2.29
C SER A 52 -1.07 -11.93 1.92
N PHE A 53 -0.05 -11.06 1.94
CA PHE A 53 -0.17 -9.66 1.54
C PHE A 53 -0.61 -9.51 0.06
N PHE A 54 0.12 -10.14 -0.87
CA PHE A 54 -0.17 -10.01 -2.30
C PHE A 54 -1.47 -10.71 -2.71
N LEU A 55 -1.85 -11.79 -2.04
CA LEU A 55 -3.14 -12.46 -2.26
C LEU A 55 -4.30 -11.51 -1.89
N ALA A 56 -4.24 -10.88 -0.72
CA ALA A 56 -5.22 -9.89 -0.29
C ALA A 56 -5.30 -8.71 -1.26
N TYR A 57 -4.12 -8.23 -1.69
CA TYR A 57 -4.01 -7.16 -2.67
C TYR A 57 -4.69 -7.53 -3.99
N ALA A 58 -4.44 -8.74 -4.52
CA ALA A 58 -5.08 -9.23 -5.75
C ALA A 58 -6.60 -9.36 -5.61
N ILE A 59 -7.08 -9.93 -4.48
CA ILE A 59 -8.51 -10.08 -4.21
C ILE A 59 -9.20 -8.71 -4.14
N MET A 60 -8.59 -7.71 -3.50
CA MET A 60 -9.22 -6.42 -3.26
C MET A 60 -9.14 -5.47 -4.44
N SER A 61 -8.25 -5.66 -5.39
CA SER A 61 -8.04 -4.74 -6.52
C SER A 61 -9.31 -4.50 -7.35
N ILE A 62 -10.10 -5.53 -7.62
CA ILE A 62 -11.37 -5.42 -8.35
C ILE A 62 -12.49 -4.85 -7.47
N PRO A 63 -12.75 -5.37 -6.26
CA PRO A 63 -13.74 -4.80 -5.36
C PRO A 63 -13.49 -3.33 -5.01
N ALA A 64 -12.23 -2.91 -4.88
CA ALA A 64 -11.89 -1.51 -4.59
C ALA A 64 -12.41 -0.55 -5.67
N GLY A 65 -12.31 -0.92 -6.96
CA GLY A 65 -12.90 -0.15 -8.05
C GLY A 65 -14.41 -0.02 -7.91
N ILE A 66 -15.11 -1.13 -7.66
CA ILE A 66 -16.57 -1.15 -7.45
C ILE A 66 -16.98 -0.28 -6.24
N LEU A 67 -16.19 -0.33 -5.17
CA LEU A 67 -16.43 0.50 -3.98
C LEU A 67 -16.27 1.99 -4.28
N ILE A 68 -15.30 2.37 -5.10
CA ILE A 68 -15.11 3.76 -5.54
C ILE A 68 -16.32 4.23 -6.35
N ASP A 69 -16.79 3.41 -7.31
CA ASP A 69 -17.94 3.76 -8.13
C ASP A 69 -19.23 3.92 -7.31
N LYS A 70 -19.38 3.10 -6.25
CA LYS A 70 -20.60 3.10 -5.43
C LYS A 70 -20.59 4.15 -4.31
N TYR A 71 -19.46 4.33 -3.64
CA TYR A 71 -19.36 5.16 -2.42
C TYR A 71 -18.50 6.41 -2.62
N GLY A 72 -17.81 6.50 -3.75
CA GLY A 72 -16.85 7.57 -4.03
C GLY A 72 -15.45 7.31 -3.46
N GLU A 73 -14.51 8.17 -3.85
CA GLU A 73 -13.09 8.03 -3.52
C GLU A 73 -12.77 8.20 -2.03
N LYS A 74 -13.44 9.14 -1.35
CA LYS A 74 -13.13 9.53 0.04
C LYS A 74 -13.31 8.41 1.06
N PRO A 75 -14.46 7.68 1.10
CA PRO A 75 -14.63 6.55 2.02
C PRO A 75 -13.63 5.43 1.75
N VAL A 76 -13.37 5.13 0.46
CA VAL A 76 -12.43 4.07 0.08
C VAL A 76 -11.00 4.44 0.47
N LEU A 77 -10.60 5.70 0.30
CA LEU A 77 -9.31 6.21 0.76
C LEU A 77 -9.17 6.08 2.28
N PHE A 78 -10.20 6.49 3.03
CA PHE A 78 -10.19 6.41 4.49
C PHE A 78 -10.09 4.96 4.99
N THR A 79 -10.89 4.05 4.43
CA THR A 79 -10.80 2.61 4.77
C THR A 79 -9.48 2.01 4.35
N GLY A 80 -8.93 2.45 3.21
CA GLY A 80 -7.61 2.04 2.73
C GLY A 80 -6.48 2.39 3.70
N PHE A 81 -6.55 3.50 4.44
CA PHE A 81 -5.63 3.83 5.53
C PHE A 81 -5.95 3.11 6.83
N LEU A 82 -7.23 2.90 7.13
CA LEU A 82 -7.65 2.26 8.36
C LEU A 82 -7.22 0.78 8.42
N MET A 83 -7.26 0.09 7.28
CA MET A 83 -6.88 -1.33 7.20
C MET A 83 -5.42 -1.60 7.62
N PRO A 84 -4.39 -0.93 7.07
CA PRO A 84 -3.03 -1.09 7.53
C PRO A 84 -2.84 -0.73 9.01
N PHE A 85 -3.53 0.30 9.49
CA PHE A 85 -3.50 0.68 10.90
C PHE A 85 -4.05 -0.43 11.79
N ILE A 86 -5.18 -1.04 11.42
CA ILE A 86 -5.75 -2.19 12.13
C ILE A 86 -4.80 -3.39 12.08
N GLY A 87 -4.26 -3.72 10.89
CA GLY A 87 -3.35 -4.83 10.72
C GLY A 87 -2.09 -4.70 11.57
N THR A 88 -1.43 -3.54 11.55
CA THR A 88 -0.23 -3.29 12.36
C THR A 88 -0.52 -3.29 13.85
N THR A 89 -1.64 -2.72 14.28
CA THR A 89 -2.06 -2.72 15.70
C THR A 89 -2.37 -4.14 16.17
N LEU A 90 -3.05 -4.93 15.35
CA LEU A 90 -3.37 -6.32 15.67
C LEU A 90 -2.10 -7.14 15.90
N PHE A 91 -1.10 -7.00 15.04
CA PHE A 91 0.18 -7.68 15.20
C PHE A 91 0.96 -7.17 16.42
N ALA A 92 0.95 -5.86 16.67
CA ALA A 92 1.61 -5.28 17.84
C ALA A 92 1.03 -5.78 19.17
N CYS A 93 -0.29 -6.01 19.22
CA CYS A 93 -0.96 -6.53 20.41
C CYS A 93 -0.77 -8.04 20.59
N PHE A 94 -0.68 -8.77 19.50
CA PHE A 94 -0.63 -10.25 19.50
C PHE A 94 0.47 -10.74 18.54
N PRO A 95 1.75 -10.77 18.96
CA PRO A 95 2.87 -11.12 18.09
C PRO A 95 2.99 -12.65 17.89
N PHE A 96 1.99 -13.27 17.27
CA PHE A 96 1.99 -14.67 16.87
C PHE A 96 2.08 -14.80 15.35
N TYR A 97 2.69 -15.84 14.86
CA TYR A 97 2.86 -16.06 13.42
C TYR A 97 1.54 -16.05 12.63
N LEU A 98 0.47 -16.67 13.15
CA LEU A 98 -0.83 -16.67 12.50
C LEU A 98 -1.44 -15.25 12.43
N ILE A 99 -1.24 -14.45 13.47
CA ILE A 99 -1.67 -13.05 13.52
C ILE A 99 -0.84 -12.21 12.55
N LEU A 100 0.44 -12.50 12.38
CA LEU A 100 1.29 -11.85 11.38
C LEU A 100 0.76 -12.07 9.95
N LEU A 101 0.36 -13.30 9.60
CA LEU A 101 -0.27 -13.61 8.32
C LEU A 101 -1.58 -12.85 8.14
N LEU A 102 -2.45 -12.87 9.15
CA LEU A 102 -3.72 -12.13 9.12
C LEU A 102 -3.50 -10.62 9.00
N SER A 103 -2.55 -10.08 9.74
CA SER A 103 -2.18 -8.66 9.68
C SER A 103 -1.65 -8.28 8.30
N SER A 104 -0.76 -9.09 7.73
CA SER A 104 -0.24 -8.90 6.37
C SER A 104 -1.37 -8.92 5.33
N PHE A 105 -2.35 -9.81 5.49
CA PHE A 105 -3.54 -9.87 4.65
C PHE A 105 -4.36 -8.57 4.75
N ILE A 106 -4.66 -8.11 5.96
CA ILE A 106 -5.42 -6.87 6.20
C ILE A 106 -4.69 -5.66 5.61
N ILE A 107 -3.36 -5.58 5.79
CA ILE A 107 -2.53 -4.52 5.20
C ILE A 107 -2.62 -4.55 3.67
N GLY A 108 -2.53 -5.73 3.06
CA GLY A 108 -2.65 -5.92 1.61
C GLY A 108 -3.98 -5.43 1.05
N LEU A 109 -5.11 -5.70 1.74
CA LEU A 109 -6.43 -5.16 1.37
C LEU A 109 -6.42 -3.64 1.34
N GLY A 110 -5.88 -3.00 2.38
CA GLY A 110 -5.79 -1.54 2.47
C GLY A 110 -4.92 -0.93 1.38
N MET A 111 -3.77 -1.54 1.09
CA MET A 111 -2.86 -1.06 0.05
C MET A 111 -3.48 -1.12 -1.34
N ALA A 112 -4.24 -2.17 -1.66
CA ALA A 112 -4.99 -2.25 -2.91
C ALA A 112 -6.02 -1.14 -3.04
N MET A 113 -6.77 -0.85 -1.96
CA MET A 113 -7.75 0.24 -1.93
C MET A 113 -7.07 1.60 -2.17
N LEU A 114 -5.95 1.88 -1.49
CA LEU A 114 -5.20 3.13 -1.65
C LEU A 114 -4.72 3.32 -3.09
N GLN A 115 -4.09 2.31 -3.69
CA GLN A 115 -3.61 2.42 -5.07
C GLN A 115 -4.75 2.63 -6.07
N THR A 116 -5.87 1.93 -5.89
CA THR A 116 -7.02 2.06 -6.79
C THR A 116 -7.62 3.46 -6.75
N VAL A 117 -7.63 4.12 -5.58
CA VAL A 117 -8.09 5.52 -5.45
C VAL A 117 -7.09 6.52 -6.03
N ILE A 118 -5.79 6.31 -5.81
CA ILE A 118 -4.77 7.31 -6.17
C ILE A 118 -4.54 7.37 -7.68
N ASN A 119 -4.68 6.26 -8.41
CA ASN A 119 -4.47 6.20 -9.85
C ASN A 119 -5.38 7.18 -10.64
N PRO A 120 -6.70 7.20 -10.48
CA PRO A 120 -7.56 8.18 -11.16
C PRO A 120 -7.30 9.62 -10.70
N LEU A 121 -6.91 9.84 -9.43
CA LEU A 121 -6.58 11.18 -8.93
C LEU A 121 -5.40 11.81 -9.66
N GLN A 122 -4.42 11.03 -10.09
CA GLN A 122 -3.29 11.53 -10.91
C GLN A 122 -3.79 12.12 -12.23
N ARG A 123 -4.77 11.48 -12.86
CA ARG A 123 -5.38 11.96 -14.12
C ARG A 123 -6.15 13.28 -13.90
N VAL A 124 -6.90 13.36 -12.80
CA VAL A 124 -7.65 14.59 -12.46
C VAL A 124 -6.71 15.77 -12.18
N VAL A 125 -5.61 15.54 -11.48
CA VAL A 125 -4.64 16.58 -11.11
C VAL A 125 -3.74 16.97 -12.29
N GLY A 126 -3.30 16.00 -13.07
CA GLY A 126 -2.41 16.19 -14.21
C GLY A 126 -3.10 16.78 -15.42
N GLY A 127 -4.36 16.43 -15.62
CA GLY A 127 -5.06 16.59 -16.90
C GLY A 127 -4.56 15.57 -17.92
N GLU A 128 -5.29 15.39 -19.01
CA GLU A 128 -4.97 14.40 -20.05
C GLU A 128 -3.56 14.60 -20.63
N GLU A 129 -3.14 15.86 -20.82
CA GLU A 129 -1.87 16.20 -21.44
C GLU A 129 -0.64 15.85 -20.59
N ASN A 130 -0.74 15.95 -19.25
CA ASN A 130 0.37 15.72 -18.34
C ASN A 130 0.24 14.40 -17.54
N TYR A 131 -0.80 13.62 -17.82
CA TYR A 131 -1.05 12.39 -17.07
C TYR A 131 0.13 11.41 -17.13
N ALA A 132 0.69 11.17 -18.33
CA ALA A 132 1.82 10.28 -18.51
C ALA A 132 3.03 10.73 -17.68
N PHE A 133 3.38 12.02 -17.73
CA PHE A 133 4.48 12.57 -16.95
C PHE A 133 4.27 12.41 -15.44
N ILE A 134 3.06 12.68 -14.95
CA ILE A 134 2.73 12.53 -13.52
C ILE A 134 2.74 11.07 -13.08
N ALA A 135 2.28 10.16 -13.94
CA ALA A 135 2.33 8.72 -13.67
C ALA A 135 3.79 8.22 -13.58
N GLU A 136 4.66 8.65 -14.49
CA GLU A 136 6.09 8.31 -14.46
C GLU A 136 6.79 8.91 -13.23
N LEU A 137 6.46 10.15 -12.87
CA LEU A 137 6.98 10.78 -11.65
C LEU A 137 6.55 10.02 -10.40
N ALA A 138 5.31 9.53 -10.35
CA ALA A 138 4.81 8.71 -9.26
C ALA A 138 5.55 7.36 -9.18
N GLN A 139 5.83 6.72 -10.32
CA GLN A 139 6.64 5.50 -10.37
C GLN A 139 8.10 5.75 -9.95
N PHE A 140 8.66 6.88 -10.32
CA PHE A 140 9.98 7.29 -9.83
C PHE A 140 10.01 7.42 -8.30
N VAL A 141 9.03 8.13 -7.72
CA VAL A 141 8.89 8.27 -6.26
C VAL A 141 8.70 6.89 -5.59
N PHE A 142 7.89 6.02 -6.21
CA PHE A 142 7.73 4.63 -5.77
C PHE A 142 9.07 3.88 -5.76
N GLY A 143 9.87 4.00 -6.82
CA GLY A 143 11.20 3.38 -6.91
C GLY A 143 12.17 3.90 -5.85
N VAL A 144 12.19 5.21 -5.59
CA VAL A 144 13.02 5.81 -4.53
C VAL A 144 12.61 5.27 -3.15
N ALA A 145 11.32 5.20 -2.85
CA ALA A 145 10.83 4.66 -1.59
C ALA A 145 11.16 3.15 -1.44
N SER A 146 11.06 2.39 -2.52
CA SER A 146 11.45 0.97 -2.56
C SER A 146 12.93 0.77 -2.27
N PHE A 147 13.80 1.68 -2.75
CA PHE A 147 15.23 1.64 -2.49
C PHE A 147 15.57 2.01 -1.03
N ILE A 148 14.85 2.97 -0.45
CA ILE A 148 15.08 3.43 0.93
C ILE A 148 14.52 2.45 1.96
N SER A 149 13.42 1.77 1.63
CA SER A 149 12.69 0.90 2.56
C SER A 149 13.55 -0.21 3.22
N PRO A 150 14.53 -0.85 2.52
CA PRO A 150 15.39 -1.86 3.12
C PRO A 150 16.57 -1.32 3.93
N LEU A 151 16.82 0.01 3.93
CA LEU A 151 17.91 0.63 4.69
C LEU A 151 17.55 0.87 6.14
#